data_a3401e1fa7c22954f41055f446053279
#
_entry.id   a3401e1fa7c22954f41055f446053279
#
_cell.length_a   1.000
_cell.length_b   1.000
_cell.length_c   1.000
_cell.angle_alpha   90.00
_cell.angle_beta   90.00
_cell.angle_gamma   90.00
#
_symmetry.space_group_name_H-M   'P 1'
#
loop_
_entity.id
_entity.type
_entity.pdbx_description
1 polymer ?
#
loop_
_entity_poly.entity_id
_entity_poly.type
_entity_poly.pdbx_seq_one_letter_code
_entity_poly.pdbx_strand_id
1 'polypeptide(L)'
;MTSRIKYGLAIPQGWIGDLPSDISPTAQFEYARDLATKAESLNYDSIWLFDHLLPSSNVKDPEQVTFFECWTMLSALAVATKKVKIGQLVTCNSYRSPSLLAKMGATLDAISGGRLILGIGTGWYQSEYAAYGYEFSPPSVRVRKLDESLEIITKMWTQPKATFQGKYYGIKDAICNPRPIQKPHPPILVGGSGEQLTLAVVAKHADIHNFNFGSPEEFEHKMSVLKQHCNKIGRDFNSIEKSY
;
A
#
# COMPACT_ATOMS: atom_id res chain seq x y z
N MET A 1 7.90 27.70 -0.70
CA MET A 1 8.95 26.78 -0.23
C MET A 1 9.02 25.65 -1.21
N THR A 2 10.15 25.40 -1.88
CA THR A 2 10.35 24.24 -2.73
C THR A 2 10.31 23.00 -1.83
N SER A 3 9.33 22.11 -2.05
CA SER A 3 9.27 20.86 -1.32
C SER A 3 10.50 20.01 -1.66
N ARG A 4 11.22 19.54 -0.64
CA ARG A 4 12.32 18.59 -0.80
C ARG A 4 11.79 17.32 -1.45
N ILE A 5 12.52 16.77 -2.42
CA ILE A 5 12.26 15.42 -2.94
C ILE A 5 12.49 14.42 -1.82
N LYS A 6 11.53 13.50 -1.63
CA LYS A 6 11.61 12.38 -0.68
C LYS A 6 12.04 11.12 -1.42
N TYR A 7 12.87 10.32 -0.79
CA TYR A 7 13.38 9.07 -1.33
C TYR A 7 12.87 7.88 -0.54
N GLY A 8 12.24 6.94 -1.25
CA GLY A 8 11.84 5.63 -0.72
C GLY A 8 12.75 4.53 -1.25
N LEU A 9 12.98 3.50 -0.45
CA LEU A 9 13.71 2.30 -0.85
C LEU A 9 12.80 1.07 -0.79
N ALA A 10 12.68 0.34 -1.90
CA ALA A 10 12.11 -1.00 -1.87
C ALA A 10 13.11 -1.96 -1.21
N ILE A 11 12.69 -2.63 -0.15
CA ILE A 11 13.53 -3.60 0.55
C ILE A 11 13.42 -4.95 -0.16
N PRO A 12 14.53 -5.65 -0.41
CA PRO A 12 14.52 -6.99 -0.97
C PRO A 12 13.61 -7.93 -0.18
N GLN A 13 12.70 -8.58 -0.90
CA GLN A 13 11.64 -9.42 -0.33
C GLN A 13 11.59 -10.78 -1.01
N GLY A 14 12.24 -10.91 -2.17
CA GLY A 14 12.25 -12.10 -3.00
C GLY A 14 11.32 -12.03 -4.21
N TRP A 15 10.52 -10.98 -4.37
CA TRP A 15 9.55 -10.89 -5.47
C TRP A 15 10.18 -10.97 -6.87
N ILE A 16 11.33 -10.38 -7.05
CA ILE A 16 12.08 -10.44 -8.32
C ILE A 16 13.35 -11.30 -8.22
N GLY A 17 13.44 -12.17 -7.21
CA GLY A 17 14.65 -12.95 -6.93
C GLY A 17 15.80 -12.11 -6.37
N ASP A 18 15.47 -11.05 -5.64
CA ASP A 18 16.39 -10.02 -5.14
C ASP A 18 16.98 -10.36 -3.75
N LEU A 19 16.72 -11.56 -3.24
CA LEU A 19 17.37 -12.11 -2.05
C LEU A 19 18.55 -13.03 -2.42
N PRO A 20 19.64 -13.05 -1.66
CA PRO A 20 20.74 -14.01 -1.87
C PRO A 20 20.23 -15.46 -1.80
N SER A 21 20.51 -16.29 -2.81
CA SER A 21 19.97 -17.65 -2.92
C SER A 21 20.79 -18.72 -2.16
N ASP A 22 21.99 -18.38 -1.74
CA ASP A 22 22.97 -19.29 -1.12
C ASP A 22 22.93 -19.30 0.42
N ILE A 23 21.98 -18.60 1.02
CA ILE A 23 21.80 -18.51 2.47
C ILE A 23 20.39 -18.94 2.89
N SER A 24 20.24 -19.29 4.18
CA SER A 24 18.95 -19.74 4.72
C SER A 24 17.90 -18.63 4.68
N PRO A 25 16.58 -18.97 4.67
CA PRO A 25 15.51 -17.97 4.74
C PRO A 25 15.62 -17.02 5.95
N THR A 26 16.10 -17.51 7.09
CA THR A 26 16.39 -16.66 8.26
C THR A 26 17.47 -15.62 7.94
N ALA A 27 18.59 -16.04 7.35
CA ALA A 27 19.67 -15.14 6.97
C ALA A 27 19.23 -14.17 5.84
N GLN A 28 18.35 -14.59 4.93
CA GLN A 28 17.75 -13.71 3.93
C GLN A 28 16.90 -12.61 4.57
N PHE A 29 16.12 -12.93 5.61
CA PHE A 29 15.38 -11.92 6.37
C PHE A 29 16.34 -10.97 7.10
N GLU A 30 17.40 -11.48 7.72
CA GLU A 30 18.41 -10.65 8.38
C GLU A 30 19.09 -9.68 7.41
N TYR A 31 19.43 -10.15 6.20
CA TYR A 31 19.95 -9.31 5.13
C TYR A 31 18.97 -8.17 4.76
N ALA A 32 17.69 -8.46 4.57
CA ALA A 32 16.68 -7.45 4.28
C ALA A 32 16.48 -6.46 5.44
N ARG A 33 16.48 -6.94 6.69
CA ARG A 33 16.44 -6.12 7.90
C ARG A 33 17.63 -5.16 7.99
N ASP A 34 18.82 -5.63 7.69
CA ASP A 34 20.04 -4.83 7.74
C ASP A 34 20.03 -3.75 6.65
N LEU A 35 19.48 -4.04 5.47
CA LEU A 35 19.26 -3.03 4.43
C LEU A 35 18.21 -1.98 4.86
N ALA A 36 17.14 -2.38 5.55
CA ALA A 36 16.15 -1.44 6.07
C ALA A 36 16.75 -0.50 7.12
N THR A 37 17.54 -1.02 8.05
CA THR A 37 18.24 -0.20 9.05
C THR A 37 19.33 0.68 8.43
N LYS A 38 19.99 0.19 7.38
CA LYS A 38 20.96 0.97 6.61
C LYS A 38 20.30 2.12 5.87
N ALA A 39 19.14 1.88 5.23
CA ALA A 39 18.35 2.94 4.58
C ALA A 39 18.00 4.04 5.59
N GLU A 40 17.54 3.67 6.79
CA GLU A 40 17.28 4.62 7.88
C GLU A 40 18.52 5.43 8.26
N SER A 41 19.67 4.79 8.39
CA SER A 41 20.94 5.45 8.73
C SER A 41 21.42 6.42 7.65
N LEU A 42 21.02 6.18 6.39
CA LEU A 42 21.31 7.03 5.23
C LEU A 42 20.25 8.11 5.00
N ASN A 43 19.27 8.25 5.91
CA ASN A 43 18.18 9.22 5.86
C ASN A 43 17.25 9.06 4.65
N TYR A 44 16.97 7.83 4.21
CA TYR A 44 15.82 7.58 3.37
C TYR A 44 14.54 7.97 4.11
N ASP A 45 13.57 8.53 3.39
CA ASP A 45 12.31 8.99 3.98
C ASP A 45 11.35 7.83 4.26
N SER A 46 11.42 6.75 3.45
CA SER A 46 10.52 5.59 3.56
C SER A 46 11.16 4.31 3.05
N ILE A 47 10.64 3.17 3.56
CA ILE A 47 10.90 1.83 3.03
C ILE A 47 9.60 1.16 2.63
N TRP A 48 9.66 0.32 1.59
CA TRP A 48 8.49 -0.25 0.95
C TRP A 48 8.64 -1.73 0.71
N LEU A 49 7.53 -2.48 0.82
CA LEU A 49 7.39 -3.87 0.42
C LEU A 49 6.25 -4.02 -0.60
N PHE A 50 6.32 -5.07 -1.41
CA PHE A 50 5.30 -5.42 -2.40
C PHE A 50 4.32 -6.45 -1.82
N ASP A 51 3.02 -6.24 -1.98
CA ASP A 51 2.00 -7.18 -1.50
C ASP A 51 1.64 -8.20 -2.58
N HIS A 52 2.60 -9.04 -2.89
CA HIS A 52 2.46 -10.20 -3.75
C HIS A 52 2.50 -11.51 -2.94
N LEU A 53 2.03 -12.59 -3.51
CA LEU A 53 1.98 -13.93 -2.90
C LEU A 53 2.82 -14.94 -3.69
N LEU A 54 3.16 -14.61 -4.94
CA LEU A 54 4.06 -15.38 -5.79
C LEU A 54 5.22 -14.49 -6.25
N PRO A 55 6.40 -15.06 -6.52
CA PRO A 55 7.46 -14.35 -7.22
C PRO A 55 6.96 -13.83 -8.57
N SER A 56 7.60 -12.80 -9.09
CA SER A 56 7.31 -12.25 -10.42
C SER A 56 7.46 -13.33 -11.50
N SER A 57 6.62 -13.24 -12.53
CA SER A 57 6.69 -14.16 -13.71
C SER A 57 8.04 -14.19 -14.42
N ASN A 58 8.91 -13.23 -14.15
CA ASN A 58 10.27 -13.18 -14.71
C ASN A 58 11.29 -13.96 -13.87
N VAL A 59 10.91 -14.46 -12.71
CA VAL A 59 11.77 -15.26 -11.84
C VAL A 59 11.83 -16.68 -12.38
N LYS A 60 13.05 -17.15 -12.61
CA LYS A 60 13.30 -18.54 -12.99
C LYS A 60 13.14 -19.45 -11.78
N ASP A 61 12.52 -20.61 -11.97
CA ASP A 61 12.27 -21.61 -10.92
C ASP A 61 11.62 -21.00 -9.65
N PRO A 62 10.41 -20.40 -9.77
CA PRO A 62 9.78 -19.62 -8.71
C PRO A 62 9.50 -20.42 -7.43
N GLU A 63 9.37 -21.77 -7.53
CA GLU A 63 9.20 -22.66 -6.39
C GLU A 63 10.46 -22.82 -5.52
N GLN A 64 11.62 -22.37 -6.00
CA GLN A 64 12.89 -22.42 -5.27
C GLN A 64 13.26 -21.07 -4.65
N VAL A 65 12.50 -20.01 -4.95
CA VAL A 65 12.79 -18.66 -4.48
C VAL A 65 12.04 -18.37 -3.20
N THR A 66 12.77 -17.97 -2.16
CA THR A 66 12.15 -17.41 -0.95
C THR A 66 11.47 -16.10 -1.29
N PHE A 67 10.19 -16.01 -0.92
CA PHE A 67 9.45 -14.76 -1.02
C PHE A 67 8.66 -14.55 0.28
N PHE A 68 8.91 -13.44 0.97
CA PHE A 68 8.28 -13.13 2.25
C PHE A 68 6.93 -12.42 2.08
N GLU A 69 5.94 -12.80 2.88
CA GLU A 69 4.64 -12.11 2.93
C GLU A 69 4.79 -10.68 3.46
N CYS A 70 4.17 -9.76 2.75
CA CYS A 70 4.37 -8.32 2.91
C CYS A 70 4.09 -7.79 4.32
N TRP A 71 2.92 -8.05 4.87
CA TRP A 71 2.49 -7.46 6.14
C TRP A 71 3.21 -8.07 7.34
N THR A 72 3.51 -9.37 7.27
CA THR A 72 4.29 -10.07 8.29
C THR A 72 5.72 -9.51 8.33
N MET A 73 6.38 -9.42 7.17
CA MET A 73 7.74 -8.89 7.08
C MET A 73 7.78 -7.42 7.48
N LEU A 74 6.83 -6.59 7.03
CA LEU A 74 6.79 -5.16 7.35
C LEU A 74 6.63 -4.92 8.85
N SER A 75 5.89 -5.79 9.55
CA SER A 75 5.76 -5.71 11.02
C SER A 75 7.09 -5.95 11.72
N ALA A 76 7.89 -6.88 11.24
CA ALA A 76 9.24 -7.14 11.76
C ALA A 76 10.19 -5.97 11.47
N LEU A 77 10.15 -5.40 10.26
CA LEU A 77 10.95 -4.22 9.90
C LEU A 77 10.53 -2.97 10.70
N ALA A 78 9.25 -2.85 11.05
CA ALA A 78 8.75 -1.78 11.91
C ALA A 78 9.40 -1.78 13.30
N VAL A 79 9.70 -2.94 13.84
CA VAL A 79 10.39 -3.08 15.14
C VAL A 79 11.89 -2.81 15.00
N ALA A 80 12.49 -3.22 13.88
CA ALA A 80 13.91 -3.05 13.61
C ALA A 80 14.32 -1.59 13.33
N THR A 81 13.40 -0.79 12.78
CA THR A 81 13.62 0.64 12.45
C THR A 81 12.95 1.57 13.46
N LYS A 82 13.31 2.87 13.49
CA LYS A 82 12.79 3.83 14.48
C LYS A 82 12.25 5.13 13.88
N LYS A 83 12.71 5.55 12.69
CA LYS A 83 12.43 6.87 12.11
C LYS A 83 11.80 6.79 10.73
N VAL A 84 12.32 5.90 9.88
CA VAL A 84 11.91 5.76 8.48
C VAL A 84 10.43 5.38 8.40
N LYS A 85 9.68 6.02 7.50
CA LYS A 85 8.29 5.62 7.21
C LYS A 85 8.28 4.24 6.58
N ILE A 86 7.22 3.48 6.83
CA ILE A 86 7.06 2.11 6.35
C ILE A 86 5.75 1.97 5.60
N GLY A 87 5.73 1.25 4.51
CA GLY A 87 4.50 1.07 3.74
C GLY A 87 4.57 -0.06 2.72
N GLN A 88 3.45 -0.27 2.09
CA GLN A 88 3.30 -1.22 0.99
C GLN A 88 3.20 -0.47 -0.34
N LEU A 89 3.79 -1.02 -1.39
CA LEU A 89 3.72 -0.43 -2.73
C LEU A 89 3.23 -1.47 -3.76
N VAL A 90 1.96 -1.83 -3.77
CA VAL A 90 0.91 -1.43 -2.85
C VAL A 90 0.13 -2.66 -2.39
N THR A 91 -0.54 -2.59 -1.23
CA THR A 91 -1.43 -3.67 -0.77
C THR A 91 -2.50 -3.98 -1.81
N CYS A 92 -2.67 -5.24 -2.14
CA CYS A 92 -3.76 -5.70 -2.98
C CYS A 92 -5.07 -5.73 -2.18
N ASN A 93 -6.02 -4.87 -2.56
CA ASN A 93 -7.31 -4.75 -1.88
C ASN A 93 -8.10 -6.07 -1.82
N SER A 94 -7.85 -6.98 -2.75
CA SER A 94 -8.62 -8.23 -2.86
C SER A 94 -8.14 -9.35 -1.93
N TYR A 95 -6.94 -9.24 -1.34
CA TYR A 95 -6.37 -10.33 -0.55
C TYR A 95 -6.83 -10.33 0.92
N ARG A 96 -7.45 -9.24 1.38
CA ARG A 96 -7.94 -9.11 2.77
C ARG A 96 -9.27 -8.39 2.81
N SER A 97 -10.14 -8.72 3.77
CA SER A 97 -11.33 -7.91 4.01
C SER A 97 -10.93 -6.50 4.47
N PRO A 98 -11.66 -5.44 4.07
CA PRO A 98 -11.32 -4.06 4.45
C PRO A 98 -11.24 -3.84 5.97
N SER A 99 -12.12 -4.50 6.72
CA SER A 99 -12.13 -4.39 8.19
C SER A 99 -10.92 -5.05 8.84
N LEU A 100 -10.47 -6.20 8.32
CA LEU A 100 -9.22 -6.82 8.77
C LEU A 100 -8.03 -5.94 8.42
N LEU A 101 -7.99 -5.40 7.19
CA LEU A 101 -6.92 -4.53 6.73
C LEU A 101 -6.84 -3.24 7.58
N ALA A 102 -7.99 -2.63 7.92
CA ALA A 102 -8.05 -1.51 8.84
C ALA A 102 -7.45 -1.85 10.21
N LYS A 103 -7.78 -3.03 10.74
CA LYS A 103 -7.25 -3.51 12.02
C LYS A 103 -5.74 -3.77 11.97
N MET A 104 -5.25 -4.40 10.89
CA MET A 104 -3.83 -4.63 10.65
C MET A 104 -3.07 -3.30 10.56
N GLY A 105 -3.56 -2.34 9.77
CA GLY A 105 -2.96 -1.02 9.62
C GLY A 105 -2.89 -0.25 10.95
N ALA A 106 -3.98 -0.22 11.72
CA ALA A 106 -3.99 0.43 13.03
C ALA A 106 -2.99 -0.22 14.00
N THR A 107 -2.87 -1.55 13.96
CA THR A 107 -1.92 -2.30 14.80
C THR A 107 -0.48 -1.97 14.39
N LEU A 108 -0.18 -1.98 13.09
CA LEU A 108 1.16 -1.68 12.58
C LEU A 108 1.54 -0.21 12.82
N ASP A 109 0.58 0.72 12.72
CA ASP A 109 0.81 2.13 13.06
C ASP A 109 1.19 2.29 14.55
N ALA A 110 0.50 1.58 15.44
CA ALA A 110 0.82 1.56 16.86
C ALA A 110 2.20 0.93 17.14
N ILE A 111 2.52 -0.22 16.54
CA ILE A 111 3.82 -0.89 16.67
C ILE A 111 4.96 0.00 16.18
N SER A 112 4.76 0.68 15.06
CA SER A 112 5.77 1.53 14.45
C SER A 112 5.91 2.91 15.11
N GLY A 113 5.03 3.28 16.06
CA GLY A 113 5.01 4.62 16.65
C GLY A 113 4.57 5.71 15.67
N GLY A 114 3.58 5.42 14.79
CA GLY A 114 3.01 6.40 13.87
C GLY A 114 3.85 6.59 12.59
N ARG A 115 4.41 5.52 12.04
CA ARG A 115 5.23 5.58 10.82
C ARG A 115 4.61 4.93 9.61
N LEU A 116 3.43 4.30 9.74
CA LEU A 116 2.76 3.64 8.63
C LEU A 116 2.32 4.63 7.56
N ILE A 117 2.51 4.27 6.30
CA ILE A 117 1.78 4.75 5.13
C ILE A 117 1.02 3.55 4.56
N LEU A 118 -0.31 3.60 4.53
CA LEU A 118 -1.09 2.54 3.89
C LEU A 118 -1.06 2.73 2.38
N GLY A 119 -0.20 1.99 1.71
CA GLY A 119 -0.26 1.88 0.26
C GLY A 119 -1.26 0.82 -0.16
N ILE A 120 -2.22 1.16 -1.05
CA ILE A 120 -3.27 0.24 -1.49
C ILE A 120 -3.61 0.44 -2.97
N GLY A 121 -3.99 -0.66 -3.63
CA GLY A 121 -4.40 -0.68 -5.03
C GLY A 121 -5.38 -1.81 -5.31
N THR A 122 -5.82 -1.89 -6.57
CA THR A 122 -6.87 -2.84 -6.99
C THR A 122 -6.38 -4.28 -7.19
N GLY A 123 -5.04 -4.50 -7.23
CA GLY A 123 -4.45 -5.75 -7.67
C GLY A 123 -4.54 -5.95 -9.19
N TRP A 124 -3.61 -6.71 -9.74
CA TRP A 124 -3.50 -6.93 -11.19
C TRP A 124 -2.97 -8.31 -11.57
N TYR A 125 -2.22 -8.99 -10.71
CA TYR A 125 -1.51 -10.22 -11.03
C TYR A 125 -2.45 -11.43 -10.94
N GLN A 126 -3.18 -11.71 -12.01
CA GLN A 126 -4.23 -12.74 -12.07
C GLN A 126 -3.77 -14.13 -11.63
N SER A 127 -2.50 -14.50 -11.89
CA SER A 127 -1.96 -15.80 -11.49
C SER A 127 -1.97 -16.01 -9.97
N GLU A 128 -1.72 -14.95 -9.19
CA GLU A 128 -1.81 -15.02 -7.71
C GLU A 128 -3.24 -15.27 -7.24
N TYR A 129 -4.21 -14.60 -7.85
CA TYR A 129 -5.63 -14.80 -7.52
C TYR A 129 -6.03 -16.26 -7.73
N ALA A 130 -5.64 -16.84 -8.87
CA ALA A 130 -5.94 -18.23 -9.17
C ALA A 130 -5.22 -19.19 -8.20
N ALA A 131 -3.94 -18.97 -7.93
CA ALA A 131 -3.12 -19.83 -7.09
C ALA A 131 -3.58 -19.84 -5.63
N TYR A 132 -4.04 -18.69 -5.11
CA TYR A 132 -4.46 -18.53 -3.72
C TYR A 132 -5.99 -18.55 -3.52
N GLY A 133 -6.75 -18.86 -4.57
CA GLY A 133 -8.21 -19.03 -4.47
C GLY A 133 -8.99 -17.73 -4.31
N TYR A 134 -8.45 -16.59 -4.74
CA TYR A 134 -9.14 -15.31 -4.76
C TYR A 134 -9.93 -15.11 -6.06
N GLU A 135 -11.07 -14.42 -5.96
CA GLU A 135 -11.85 -14.02 -7.13
C GLU A 135 -11.16 -12.88 -7.91
N PHE A 136 -10.83 -13.12 -9.18
CA PHE A 136 -10.32 -12.07 -10.07
C PHE A 136 -11.47 -11.37 -10.79
N SER A 137 -12.11 -10.43 -10.12
CA SER A 137 -13.22 -9.63 -10.67
C SER A 137 -12.73 -8.69 -11.79
N PRO A 138 -13.64 -8.24 -12.70
CA PRO A 138 -13.32 -7.24 -13.71
C PRO A 138 -12.69 -5.95 -13.11
N PRO A 139 -11.85 -5.23 -13.86
CA PRO A 139 -11.15 -4.03 -13.34
C PRO A 139 -12.09 -2.99 -12.73
N SER A 140 -13.23 -2.71 -13.36
CA SER A 140 -14.22 -1.75 -12.84
C SER A 140 -14.85 -2.18 -11.52
N VAL A 141 -14.99 -3.50 -11.28
CA VAL A 141 -15.49 -4.04 -10.02
C VAL A 141 -14.39 -3.91 -8.94
N ARG A 142 -13.13 -4.25 -9.27
CA ARG A 142 -12.03 -4.12 -8.33
C ARG A 142 -11.82 -2.68 -7.86
N VAL A 143 -11.96 -1.69 -8.76
CA VAL A 143 -11.86 -0.27 -8.38
C VAL A 143 -13.03 0.16 -7.48
N ARG A 144 -14.26 -0.31 -7.74
CA ARG A 144 -15.39 -0.01 -6.84
C ARG A 144 -15.26 -0.69 -5.48
N LYS A 145 -14.73 -1.92 -5.44
CA LYS A 145 -14.36 -2.59 -4.20
C LYS A 145 -13.31 -1.78 -3.42
N LEU A 146 -12.32 -1.19 -4.10
CA LEU A 146 -11.32 -0.32 -3.47
C LEU A 146 -11.94 0.95 -2.89
N ASP A 147 -12.87 1.61 -3.59
CA ASP A 147 -13.59 2.80 -3.10
C ASP A 147 -14.33 2.50 -1.79
N GLU A 148 -15.12 1.41 -1.74
CA GLU A 148 -15.82 0.99 -0.51
C GLU A 148 -14.85 0.58 0.62
N SER A 149 -13.73 -0.06 0.26
CA SER A 149 -12.71 -0.44 1.24
C SER A 149 -12.08 0.75 1.94
N LEU A 150 -11.77 1.80 1.19
CA LEU A 150 -11.19 3.03 1.73
C LEU A 150 -12.18 3.78 2.64
N GLU A 151 -13.47 3.76 2.32
CA GLU A 151 -14.54 4.25 3.19
C GLU A 151 -14.56 3.48 4.54
N ILE A 152 -14.53 2.15 4.48
CA ILE A 152 -14.54 1.29 5.67
C ILE A 152 -13.30 1.55 6.52
N ILE A 153 -12.11 1.53 5.89
CA ILE A 153 -10.83 1.73 6.59
C ILE A 153 -10.82 3.08 7.30
N THR A 154 -11.17 4.14 6.60
CA THR A 154 -11.21 5.50 7.18
C THR A 154 -12.21 5.59 8.34
N LYS A 155 -13.42 5.04 8.17
CA LYS A 155 -14.42 5.01 9.25
C LYS A 155 -13.91 4.24 10.47
N MET A 156 -13.30 3.07 10.29
CA MET A 156 -12.77 2.27 11.38
C MET A 156 -11.62 2.96 12.12
N TRP A 157 -10.82 3.77 11.43
CA TRP A 157 -9.71 4.50 12.04
C TRP A 157 -10.14 5.76 12.79
N THR A 158 -11.26 6.38 12.37
CA THR A 158 -11.69 7.69 12.88
C THR A 158 -12.90 7.63 13.81
N GLN A 159 -13.76 6.62 13.70
CA GLN A 159 -15.00 6.52 14.49
C GLN A 159 -14.87 5.52 15.65
N PRO A 160 -15.56 5.74 16.78
CA PRO A 160 -15.60 4.78 17.90
C PRO A 160 -16.13 3.40 17.52
N LYS A 161 -17.19 3.39 16.71
CA LYS A 161 -17.82 2.23 16.08
C LYS A 161 -18.11 2.60 14.65
N ALA A 162 -17.68 1.77 13.72
CA ALA A 162 -17.88 2.00 12.30
C ALA A 162 -19.00 1.10 11.77
N THR A 163 -19.95 1.70 11.08
CA THR A 163 -20.98 1.00 10.30
C THR A 163 -20.94 1.50 8.88
N PHE A 164 -20.96 0.56 7.94
CA PHE A 164 -21.00 0.83 6.51
C PHE A 164 -21.78 -0.27 5.80
N GLN A 165 -22.62 0.10 4.83
CA GLN A 165 -23.32 -0.81 3.95
C GLN A 165 -23.12 -0.35 2.52
N GLY A 166 -22.32 -1.07 1.77
CA GLY A 166 -22.07 -0.85 0.35
C GLY A 166 -22.68 -1.94 -0.52
N LYS A 167 -22.25 -1.96 -1.76
CA LYS A 167 -22.61 -3.01 -2.73
C LYS A 167 -21.76 -4.27 -2.55
N TYR A 168 -20.51 -4.11 -2.17
CA TYR A 168 -19.52 -5.19 -2.10
C TYR A 168 -19.13 -5.56 -0.67
N TYR A 169 -19.20 -4.61 0.25
CA TYR A 169 -18.82 -4.80 1.64
C TYR A 169 -19.85 -4.24 2.60
N GLY A 170 -19.93 -4.85 3.78
CA GLY A 170 -20.75 -4.38 4.88
C GLY A 170 -20.06 -4.65 6.21
N ILE A 171 -20.11 -3.68 7.11
CA ILE A 171 -19.68 -3.81 8.52
C ILE A 171 -20.73 -3.18 9.42
N LYS A 172 -20.88 -3.69 10.64
CA LYS A 172 -21.81 -3.17 11.62
C LYS A 172 -21.12 -3.04 12.98
N ASP A 173 -21.15 -1.85 13.56
CA ASP A 173 -20.58 -1.55 14.88
C ASP A 173 -19.13 -2.04 15.08
N ALA A 174 -18.33 -2.05 14.00
CA ALA A 174 -16.97 -2.53 14.02
C ALA A 174 -16.08 -1.59 14.88
N ILE A 175 -15.32 -2.19 15.80
CA ILE A 175 -14.40 -1.47 16.69
C ILE A 175 -12.96 -1.72 16.23
N CYS A 176 -12.21 -0.65 16.05
CA CYS A 176 -10.77 -0.68 15.79
C CYS A 176 -10.01 -0.13 17.00
N ASN A 177 -9.53 -1.04 17.86
CA ASN A 177 -8.70 -0.71 19.01
C ASN A 177 -7.51 -1.67 19.09
N PRO A 178 -6.21 -1.21 19.12
CA PRO A 178 -5.85 0.20 19.17
C PRO A 178 -6.31 0.96 17.92
N ARG A 179 -6.56 2.26 18.08
CA ARG A 179 -6.67 3.17 16.94
C ARG A 179 -5.29 3.59 16.47
N PRO A 180 -5.16 4.03 15.21
CA PRO A 180 -3.91 4.60 14.75
C PRO A 180 -3.43 5.75 15.64
N ILE A 181 -2.11 5.85 15.79
CA ILE A 181 -1.45 6.96 16.49
C ILE A 181 -1.55 8.24 15.66
N GLN A 182 -1.33 8.10 14.34
CA GLN A 182 -1.38 9.22 13.39
C GLN A 182 -2.80 9.80 13.31
N LYS A 183 -2.91 11.14 13.20
CA LYS A 183 -4.18 11.86 13.13
C LYS A 183 -4.28 12.69 11.85
N PRO A 184 -5.44 12.70 11.18
CA PRO A 184 -6.69 12.00 11.54
C PRO A 184 -6.58 10.48 11.39
N HIS A 185 -5.67 9.98 10.55
CA HIS A 185 -5.32 8.58 10.29
C HIS A 185 -3.94 8.48 9.63
N PRO A 186 -3.34 7.28 9.50
CA PRO A 186 -2.16 7.06 8.67
C PRO A 186 -2.39 7.54 7.24
N PRO A 187 -1.39 8.16 6.58
CA PRO A 187 -1.54 8.56 5.20
C PRO A 187 -1.92 7.38 4.30
N ILE A 188 -2.87 7.61 3.40
CA ILE A 188 -3.34 6.63 2.42
C ILE A 188 -2.68 6.94 1.09
N LEU A 189 -1.85 5.99 0.61
CA LEU A 189 -1.28 6.03 -0.72
C LEU A 189 -2.12 5.12 -1.63
N VAL A 190 -2.67 5.67 -2.70
CA VAL A 190 -3.39 4.89 -3.72
C VAL A 190 -2.53 4.76 -4.97
N GLY A 191 -2.25 3.51 -5.36
CA GLY A 191 -1.52 3.17 -6.57
C GLY A 191 -2.43 2.93 -7.77
N GLY A 192 -1.92 3.25 -8.95
CA GLY A 192 -2.58 3.02 -10.24
C GLY A 192 -3.00 4.28 -10.97
N SER A 193 -3.19 4.17 -12.30
CA SER A 193 -3.31 5.31 -13.20
C SER A 193 -4.53 5.26 -14.13
N GLY A 194 -5.52 4.41 -13.83
CA GLY A 194 -6.76 4.32 -14.61
C GLY A 194 -7.59 5.61 -14.54
N GLU A 195 -7.74 6.29 -15.67
CA GLU A 195 -8.21 7.68 -15.74
C GLU A 195 -9.64 7.88 -15.23
N GLN A 196 -10.55 6.99 -15.60
CA GLN A 196 -11.98 7.18 -15.32
C GLN A 196 -12.36 6.82 -13.86
N LEU A 197 -11.83 5.72 -13.35
CA LEU A 197 -12.27 5.19 -12.07
C LEU A 197 -11.16 5.30 -11.00
N THR A 198 -9.92 4.85 -11.31
CA THR A 198 -8.87 4.84 -10.30
C THR A 198 -8.49 6.25 -9.86
N LEU A 199 -8.30 7.19 -10.81
CA LEU A 199 -7.99 8.57 -10.46
C LEU A 199 -9.15 9.29 -9.76
N ALA A 200 -10.40 8.86 -9.97
CA ALA A 200 -11.52 9.34 -9.17
C ALA A 200 -11.44 8.86 -7.70
N VAL A 201 -11.05 7.60 -7.47
CA VAL A 201 -10.80 7.06 -6.12
C VAL A 201 -9.61 7.79 -5.46
N VAL A 202 -8.53 8.03 -6.21
CA VAL A 202 -7.40 8.85 -5.74
C VAL A 202 -7.88 10.23 -5.30
N ALA A 203 -8.64 10.93 -6.15
CA ALA A 203 -9.16 12.26 -5.84
C ALA A 203 -10.03 12.25 -4.58
N LYS A 204 -10.78 11.19 -4.32
CA LYS A 204 -11.69 11.07 -3.17
C LYS A 204 -10.97 10.75 -1.85
N HIS A 205 -9.99 9.85 -1.89
CA HIS A 205 -9.47 9.22 -0.67
C HIS A 205 -7.97 9.39 -0.40
N ALA A 206 -7.14 9.61 -1.44
CA ALA A 206 -5.70 9.49 -1.27
C ALA A 206 -5.07 10.75 -0.67
N ASP A 207 -4.15 10.55 0.27
CA ASP A 207 -3.20 11.59 0.70
C ASP A 207 -1.96 11.61 -0.22
N ILE A 208 -1.64 10.44 -0.81
CA ILE A 208 -0.52 10.25 -1.73
C ILE A 208 -1.02 9.47 -2.95
N HIS A 209 -0.67 9.90 -4.14
CA HIS A 209 -0.87 9.14 -5.37
C HIS A 209 0.45 8.57 -5.86
N ASN A 210 0.50 7.25 -6.07
CA ASN A 210 1.64 6.60 -6.71
C ASN A 210 1.33 6.28 -8.17
N PHE A 211 2.07 6.90 -9.06
CA PHE A 211 2.03 6.65 -10.49
C PHE A 211 3.09 5.60 -10.85
N ASN A 212 2.65 4.47 -11.37
CA ASN A 212 3.52 3.37 -11.74
C ASN A 212 3.80 3.39 -13.23
N PHE A 213 5.05 3.55 -13.59
CA PHE A 213 5.57 3.45 -14.96
C PHE A 213 4.91 4.42 -15.96
N GLY A 214 5.73 4.99 -16.81
CA GLY A 214 5.34 5.89 -17.89
C GLY A 214 6.38 6.95 -18.15
N SER A 215 6.20 7.67 -19.26
CA SER A 215 7.05 8.83 -19.58
C SER A 215 6.65 10.05 -18.73
N PRO A 216 7.50 11.08 -18.67
CA PRO A 216 7.13 12.36 -18.07
C PRO A 216 5.84 12.94 -18.63
N GLU A 217 5.62 12.81 -19.95
CA GLU A 217 4.41 13.31 -20.63
C GLU A 217 3.17 12.54 -20.20
N GLU A 218 3.28 11.22 -20.02
CA GLU A 218 2.18 10.41 -19.47
C GLU A 218 1.88 10.78 -18.03
N PHE A 219 2.89 11.02 -17.22
CA PHE A 219 2.72 11.51 -15.85
C PHE A 219 1.97 12.87 -15.85
N GLU A 220 2.40 13.83 -16.64
CA GLU A 220 1.74 15.14 -16.75
C GLU A 220 0.28 15.01 -17.18
N HIS A 221 0.01 14.17 -18.19
CA HIS A 221 -1.35 13.87 -18.63
C HIS A 221 -2.19 13.30 -17.49
N LYS A 222 -1.71 12.26 -16.78
CA LYS A 222 -2.44 11.66 -15.64
C LYS A 222 -2.66 12.65 -14.51
N MET A 223 -1.72 13.52 -14.23
CA MET A 223 -1.89 14.58 -13.24
C MET A 223 -2.95 15.61 -13.67
N SER A 224 -3.05 15.93 -14.97
CA SER A 224 -4.13 16.78 -15.48
C SER A 224 -5.51 16.15 -15.29
N VAL A 225 -5.64 14.85 -15.54
CA VAL A 225 -6.88 14.09 -15.33
C VAL A 225 -7.23 14.01 -13.83
N LEU A 226 -6.24 13.73 -12.96
CA LEU A 226 -6.45 13.75 -11.50
C LEU A 226 -6.94 15.12 -11.02
N LYS A 227 -6.36 16.21 -11.54
CA LYS A 227 -6.80 17.57 -11.22
C LYS A 227 -8.26 17.83 -11.62
N GLN A 228 -8.69 17.29 -12.76
CA GLN A 228 -10.10 17.38 -13.18
C GLN A 228 -11.02 16.64 -12.20
N HIS A 229 -10.65 15.44 -11.74
CA HIS A 229 -11.42 14.72 -10.72
C HIS A 229 -11.47 15.47 -9.39
N CYS A 230 -10.35 16.05 -8.94
CA CYS A 230 -10.32 16.88 -7.74
C CYS A 230 -11.27 18.09 -7.85
N ASN A 231 -11.24 18.80 -8.99
CA ASN A 231 -12.11 19.94 -9.26
C ASN A 231 -13.61 19.57 -9.20
N LYS A 232 -13.97 18.38 -9.74
CA LYS A 232 -15.37 17.91 -9.73
C LYS A 232 -15.93 17.73 -8.32
N ILE A 233 -15.09 17.44 -7.34
CA ILE A 233 -15.49 17.20 -5.93
C ILE A 233 -15.08 18.32 -4.98
N GLY A 234 -14.53 19.42 -5.51
CA GLY A 234 -14.10 20.57 -4.71
C GLY A 234 -12.85 20.32 -3.84
N ARG A 235 -12.01 19.34 -4.20
CA ARG A 235 -10.78 19.04 -3.47
C ARG A 235 -9.58 19.79 -4.05
N ASP A 236 -8.71 20.32 -3.19
CA ASP A 236 -7.44 20.87 -3.63
C ASP A 236 -6.52 19.76 -4.15
N PHE A 237 -6.19 19.82 -5.44
CA PHE A 237 -5.24 18.90 -6.09
C PHE A 237 -3.86 18.89 -5.41
N ASN A 238 -3.42 20.03 -4.86
CA ASN A 238 -2.12 20.14 -4.21
C ASN A 238 -2.09 19.47 -2.81
N SER A 239 -3.25 19.15 -2.24
CA SER A 239 -3.34 18.37 -1.00
C SER A 239 -2.92 16.91 -1.16
N ILE A 240 -2.82 16.42 -2.41
CA ILE A 240 -2.38 15.05 -2.71
C ILE A 240 -0.90 15.10 -3.05
N GLU A 241 -0.06 14.42 -2.28
CA GLU A 241 1.36 14.21 -2.61
C GLU A 241 1.50 13.28 -3.82
N LYS A 242 2.47 13.53 -4.70
CA LYS A 242 2.71 12.73 -5.90
C LYS A 242 3.98 11.91 -5.71
N SER A 243 3.88 10.61 -5.98
CA SER A 243 4.96 9.64 -5.91
C SER A 243 5.12 8.93 -7.26
N TYR A 244 6.35 8.67 -7.62
CA TYR A 244 6.71 7.94 -8.84
C TYR A 244 7.68 6.82 -8.50
#